data_4ae18cb3f02709378bbd945190118932
#
_entry.id   4ae18cb3f02709378bbd945190118932
#
_cell.length_a   1.000
_cell.length_b   1.000
_cell.length_c   1.000
_cell.angle_alpha   90.00
_cell.angle_beta   90.00
_cell.angle_gamma   90.00
#
_symmetry.space_group_name_H-M   'P 1'
#
loop_
_entity.id
_entity.type
_entity.pdbx_description
1 polymer ?
#
loop_
_entity_poly.entity_id
_entity_poly.type
_entity_poly.pdbx_seq_one_letter_code
_entity_poly.pdbx_strand_id
1 'polypeptide(L)'
;GSAHPPFCDCAPKKFKEHRVDLRPFTILSLCAGVGGLDLGLRLAQPNARTVCFVEIEAYAAAILATRMEQNALDQAPIWTDLRTFDGKPWRGLVDCITAGYPCQPFSVAGKQLGDKDPRHLWPDVFRVVREIDPPLCFFENVPGHLRLGFQQVHHDLRSLGYRVKAGLF
;
A
#
# COMPACT_ATOMS: atom_id res chain seq x y z
N GLY A 1 43.75 -52.16 18.36
CA GLY A 1 42.42 -51.72 18.68
C GLY A 1 42.21 -50.34 18.16
N SER A 2 41.58 -50.20 16.97
CA SER A 2 41.19 -48.91 16.37
C SER A 2 39.76 -48.57 16.80
N ALA A 3 39.61 -47.54 17.63
CA ALA A 3 38.35 -47.01 18.03
C ALA A 3 37.85 -45.98 16.98
N HIS A 4 36.74 -46.27 16.32
CA HIS A 4 36.02 -45.29 15.48
C HIS A 4 35.25 -44.34 16.40
N PRO A 5 35.23 -43.03 16.10
CA PRO A 5 34.38 -42.09 16.84
C PRO A 5 32.88 -42.30 16.49
N PRO A 6 31.96 -42.05 17.44
CA PRO A 6 30.54 -42.27 17.21
C PRO A 6 30.01 -41.27 16.18
N PHE A 7 29.31 -41.79 15.20
CA PHE A 7 28.48 -41.00 14.25
C PHE A 7 27.46 -40.19 15.04
N CYS A 8 27.49 -38.89 14.83
CA CYS A 8 26.50 -37.97 15.36
C CYS A 8 25.18 -38.21 14.59
N ASP A 9 24.19 -38.79 15.24
CA ASP A 9 22.82 -38.97 14.74
C ASP A 9 22.11 -37.61 14.73
N CYS A 10 22.37 -36.79 13.71
CA CYS A 10 21.63 -35.60 13.45
C CYS A 10 20.32 -36.00 12.74
N ALA A 11 19.28 -36.28 13.51
CA ALA A 11 17.93 -36.40 12.97
C ALA A 11 17.58 -35.12 12.21
N PRO A 12 17.06 -35.19 10.98
CA PRO A 12 16.72 -34.02 10.22
C PRO A 12 15.61 -33.24 10.96
N LYS A 13 15.93 -31.99 11.32
CA LYS A 13 14.89 -31.07 11.84
C LYS A 13 13.77 -31.05 10.83
N LYS A 14 12.57 -31.45 11.24
CA LYS A 14 11.35 -31.34 10.43
C LYS A 14 11.27 -29.90 9.93
N PHE A 15 11.51 -29.71 8.63
CA PHE A 15 11.14 -28.47 7.96
C PHE A 15 9.64 -28.28 8.20
N LYS A 16 9.26 -27.22 8.93
CA LYS A 16 7.87 -26.79 8.91
C LYS A 16 7.60 -26.40 7.46
N GLU A 17 6.79 -27.22 6.78
CA GLU A 17 6.22 -26.83 5.51
C GLU A 17 5.51 -25.49 5.75
N HIS A 18 6.10 -24.40 5.25
CA HIS A 18 5.36 -23.16 5.11
C HIS A 18 4.24 -23.48 4.10
N ARG A 19 3.03 -23.63 4.60
CA ARG A 19 1.84 -23.63 3.74
C ARG A 19 1.92 -22.31 2.97
N VAL A 20 2.24 -22.40 1.68
CA VAL A 20 2.10 -21.27 0.77
C VAL A 20 0.61 -20.96 0.78
N ASP A 21 0.24 -19.80 1.32
CA ASP A 21 -1.13 -19.31 1.24
C ASP A 21 -1.42 -19.07 -0.24
N LEU A 22 -2.21 -19.95 -0.84
CA LEU A 22 -2.51 -19.94 -2.28
C LEU A 22 -3.53 -18.85 -2.63
N ARG A 23 -4.12 -18.16 -1.63
CA ARG A 23 -5.01 -17.04 -1.91
C ARG A 23 -4.24 -15.85 -2.47
N PRO A 24 -4.84 -15.05 -3.34
CA PRO A 24 -4.22 -13.81 -3.80
C PRO A 24 -3.91 -12.88 -2.63
N PHE A 25 -2.76 -12.19 -2.72
CA PHE A 25 -2.45 -11.06 -1.85
C PHE A 25 -3.18 -9.82 -2.39
N THR A 26 -4.23 -9.39 -1.70
CA THR A 26 -5.17 -8.39 -2.20
C THR A 26 -4.72 -6.97 -1.88
N ILE A 27 -4.78 -6.08 -2.89
CA ILE A 27 -4.35 -4.68 -2.79
C ILE A 27 -5.53 -3.76 -3.07
N LEU A 28 -5.71 -2.74 -2.23
CA LEU A 28 -6.51 -1.57 -2.52
C LEU A 28 -5.59 -0.39 -2.82
N SER A 29 -5.70 0.18 -4.00
CA SER A 29 -4.84 1.27 -4.48
C SER A 29 -5.54 2.62 -4.38
N LEU A 30 -5.06 3.49 -3.48
CA LEU A 30 -5.59 4.84 -3.28
C LEU A 30 -4.71 5.87 -3.99
N CYS A 31 -5.32 6.88 -4.61
CA CYS A 31 -4.61 7.85 -5.44
C CYS A 31 -3.69 7.13 -6.42
N ALA A 32 -4.28 6.18 -7.14
CA ALA A 32 -3.55 5.17 -7.92
C ALA A 32 -2.71 5.76 -9.04
N GLY A 33 -3.02 6.99 -9.48
CA GLY A 33 -2.39 7.60 -10.63
C GLY A 33 -2.52 6.70 -11.86
N VAL A 34 -1.38 6.39 -12.46
CA VAL A 34 -1.35 5.48 -13.62
C VAL A 34 -1.05 4.02 -13.24
N GLY A 35 -1.10 3.67 -11.94
CA GLY A 35 -0.91 2.29 -11.46
C GLY A 35 0.56 1.85 -11.33
N GLY A 36 1.48 2.79 -11.11
CA GLY A 36 2.91 2.49 -11.01
C GLY A 36 3.26 1.63 -9.78
N LEU A 37 2.70 1.96 -8.61
CA LEU A 37 2.89 1.19 -7.38
C LEU A 37 2.33 -0.23 -7.51
N ASP A 38 1.16 -0.36 -8.12
CA ASP A 38 0.48 -1.65 -8.32
C ASP A 38 1.29 -2.56 -9.24
N LEU A 39 1.80 -2.01 -10.35
CA LEU A 39 2.69 -2.73 -11.25
C LEU A 39 3.96 -3.19 -10.52
N GLY A 40 4.60 -2.31 -9.74
CA GLY A 40 5.79 -2.63 -8.96
C GLY A 40 5.54 -3.75 -7.95
N LEU A 41 4.43 -3.70 -7.23
CA LEU A 41 4.03 -4.74 -6.28
C LEU A 41 3.74 -6.07 -6.97
N ARG A 42 3.06 -6.06 -8.12
CA ARG A 42 2.79 -7.26 -8.90
C ARG A 42 4.07 -7.93 -9.40
N LEU A 43 5.08 -7.14 -9.77
CA LEU A 43 6.39 -7.66 -10.16
C LEU A 43 7.16 -8.26 -8.97
N ALA A 44 7.06 -7.63 -7.80
CA ALA A 44 7.71 -8.09 -6.58
C ALA A 44 7.00 -9.28 -5.92
N GLN A 45 5.67 -9.36 -6.05
CA GLN A 45 4.81 -10.35 -5.43
C GLN A 45 3.84 -10.92 -6.49
N PRO A 46 4.21 -12.02 -7.17
CA PRO A 46 3.45 -12.54 -8.32
C PRO A 46 1.99 -12.94 -8.04
N ASN A 47 1.63 -13.25 -6.78
CA ASN A 47 0.26 -13.51 -6.39
C ASN A 47 -0.50 -12.26 -5.93
N ALA A 48 0.11 -11.06 -5.98
CA ALA A 48 -0.57 -9.82 -5.69
C ALA A 48 -1.65 -9.52 -6.74
N ARG A 49 -2.79 -9.01 -6.27
CA ARG A 49 -3.93 -8.63 -7.11
C ARG A 49 -4.54 -7.34 -6.56
N THR A 50 -4.61 -6.32 -7.40
CA THR A 50 -5.34 -5.11 -7.07
C THR A 50 -6.83 -5.36 -7.26
N VAL A 51 -7.61 -5.15 -6.20
CA VAL A 51 -9.05 -5.45 -6.17
C VAL A 51 -9.91 -4.20 -6.36
N CYS A 52 -9.36 -3.01 -6.17
CA CYS A 52 -10.00 -1.74 -6.47
C CYS A 52 -8.95 -0.63 -6.58
N PHE A 53 -9.16 0.28 -7.50
CA PHE A 53 -8.40 1.53 -7.64
C PHE A 53 -9.26 2.71 -7.21
N VAL A 54 -8.67 3.71 -6.57
CA VAL A 54 -9.32 5.00 -6.29
C VAL A 54 -8.49 6.09 -6.96
N GLU A 55 -9.07 6.75 -7.98
CA GLU A 55 -8.38 7.77 -8.77
C GLU A 55 -9.37 8.82 -9.29
N ILE A 56 -9.13 10.08 -8.95
CA ILE A 56 -10.01 11.20 -9.29
C ILE A 56 -9.69 11.83 -10.66
N GLU A 57 -8.41 11.74 -11.06
CA GLU A 57 -7.97 12.35 -12.32
C GLU A 57 -8.42 11.51 -13.51
N ALA A 58 -9.30 12.09 -14.34
CA ALA A 58 -9.91 11.39 -15.45
C ALA A 58 -8.88 10.83 -16.45
N TYR A 59 -7.79 11.57 -16.68
CA TYR A 59 -6.71 11.11 -17.56
C TYR A 59 -5.97 9.89 -16.99
N ALA A 60 -5.64 9.92 -15.70
CA ALA A 60 -5.01 8.80 -15.02
C ALA A 60 -5.93 7.57 -14.99
N ALA A 61 -7.22 7.77 -14.69
CA ALA A 61 -8.22 6.70 -14.72
C ALA A 61 -8.36 6.07 -16.12
N ALA A 62 -8.30 6.85 -17.20
CA ALA A 62 -8.31 6.33 -18.56
C ALA A 62 -7.06 5.49 -18.86
N ILE A 63 -5.89 5.88 -18.35
CA ILE A 63 -4.66 5.08 -18.46
C ILE A 63 -4.79 3.77 -17.67
N LEU A 64 -5.36 3.79 -16.46
CA LEU A 64 -5.62 2.58 -15.68
C LEU A 64 -6.49 1.61 -16.51
N ALA A 65 -7.61 2.09 -17.06
CA ALA A 65 -8.51 1.29 -17.89
C ALA A 65 -7.78 0.67 -19.11
N THR A 66 -6.99 1.46 -19.82
CA THR A 66 -6.19 0.97 -20.96
C THR A 66 -5.19 -0.11 -20.52
N ARG A 67 -4.53 0.06 -19.39
CA ARG A 67 -3.58 -0.93 -18.84
C ARG A 67 -4.29 -2.23 -18.40
N MET A 68 -5.51 -2.14 -17.90
CA MET A 68 -6.34 -3.30 -17.61
C MET A 68 -6.71 -4.04 -18.89
N GLU A 69 -7.14 -3.34 -19.96
CA GLU A 69 -7.44 -3.92 -21.25
C GLU A 69 -6.24 -4.65 -21.86
N GLN A 70 -5.04 -4.10 -21.65
CA GLN A 70 -3.77 -4.69 -22.09
C GLN A 70 -3.25 -5.81 -21.16
N ASN A 71 -3.98 -6.17 -20.11
CA ASN A 71 -3.56 -7.12 -19.07
C ASN A 71 -2.26 -6.73 -18.34
N ALA A 72 -1.86 -5.47 -18.39
CA ALA A 72 -0.72 -4.95 -17.65
C ALA A 72 -1.05 -4.71 -16.17
N LEU A 73 -2.32 -4.42 -15.86
CA LEU A 73 -2.87 -4.32 -14.50
C LEU A 73 -4.05 -5.29 -14.34
N ASP A 74 -4.44 -5.50 -13.09
CA ASP A 74 -5.59 -6.33 -12.76
C ASP A 74 -6.90 -5.66 -13.19
N GLN A 75 -7.86 -6.46 -13.64
CA GLN A 75 -9.22 -6.03 -13.97
C GLN A 75 -9.96 -5.73 -12.65
N ALA A 76 -10.06 -4.46 -12.28
CA ALA A 76 -10.67 -4.04 -11.03
C ALA A 76 -11.46 -2.73 -11.22
N PRO A 77 -12.50 -2.47 -10.41
CA PRO A 77 -13.24 -1.23 -10.48
C PRO A 77 -12.36 -0.02 -10.13
N ILE A 78 -12.67 1.13 -10.73
CA ILE A 78 -12.06 2.42 -10.41
C ILE A 78 -13.13 3.26 -9.71
N TRP A 79 -12.87 3.60 -8.45
CA TRP A 79 -13.65 4.59 -7.69
C TRP A 79 -13.08 5.99 -7.91
N THR A 80 -13.93 6.99 -8.05
CA THR A 80 -13.46 8.32 -8.50
C THR A 80 -12.97 9.23 -7.36
N ASP A 81 -13.67 9.29 -6.22
CA ASP A 81 -13.32 10.23 -5.14
C ASP A 81 -13.06 9.51 -3.82
N LEU A 82 -11.82 9.58 -3.34
CA LEU A 82 -11.39 8.99 -2.06
C LEU A 82 -12.26 9.46 -0.88
N ARG A 83 -12.75 10.70 -0.90
CA ARG A 83 -13.58 11.28 0.17
C ARG A 83 -14.91 10.56 0.32
N THR A 84 -15.44 10.01 -0.77
CA THR A 84 -16.71 9.27 -0.81
C THR A 84 -16.52 7.76 -0.74
N PHE A 85 -15.28 7.26 -0.73
CA PHE A 85 -14.99 5.84 -0.67
C PHE A 85 -15.30 5.30 0.74
N ASP A 86 -16.17 4.30 0.82
CA ASP A 86 -16.44 3.57 2.07
C ASP A 86 -15.52 2.35 2.17
N GLY A 87 -14.60 2.40 3.12
CA GLY A 87 -13.65 1.33 3.38
C GLY A 87 -14.21 0.17 4.21
N LYS A 88 -15.29 0.38 4.95
CA LYS A 88 -15.82 -0.61 5.91
C LYS A 88 -16.15 -1.96 5.31
N PRO A 89 -16.80 -2.05 4.11
CA PRO A 89 -17.08 -3.34 3.47
C PRO A 89 -15.83 -4.14 3.08
N TRP A 90 -14.67 -3.47 3.02
CA TRP A 90 -13.39 -4.07 2.62
C TRP A 90 -12.56 -4.62 3.78
N ARG A 91 -13.03 -4.42 5.02
CA ARG A 91 -12.35 -4.93 6.22
C ARG A 91 -12.21 -6.46 6.17
N GLY A 92 -10.96 -6.93 6.35
CA GLY A 92 -10.63 -8.36 6.28
C GLY A 92 -10.53 -8.95 4.86
N LEU A 93 -10.78 -8.14 3.82
CA LEU A 93 -10.68 -8.54 2.42
C LEU A 93 -9.43 -8.01 1.73
N VAL A 94 -8.76 -7.02 2.34
CA VAL A 94 -7.60 -6.32 1.80
C VAL A 94 -6.38 -6.62 2.65
N ASP A 95 -5.31 -7.11 2.03
CA ASP A 95 -4.03 -7.40 2.68
C ASP A 95 -3.12 -6.18 2.71
N CYS A 96 -3.22 -5.31 1.71
CA CYS A 96 -2.38 -4.12 1.60
C CYS A 96 -3.16 -2.93 1.04
N ILE A 97 -2.98 -1.76 1.67
CA ILE A 97 -3.34 -0.49 1.05
C ILE A 97 -2.07 0.15 0.49
N THR A 98 -2.13 0.55 -0.79
CA THR A 98 -1.13 1.41 -1.41
C THR A 98 -1.67 2.82 -1.58
N ALA A 99 -0.81 3.85 -1.48
CA ALA A 99 -1.21 5.20 -1.86
C ALA A 99 -0.01 6.06 -2.28
N GLY A 100 -0.15 6.72 -3.44
CA GLY A 100 0.71 7.80 -3.90
C GLY A 100 -0.02 9.14 -3.79
N TYR A 101 -0.41 9.53 -2.59
CA TYR A 101 -1.20 10.74 -2.37
C TYR A 101 -0.36 12.02 -2.52
N PRO A 102 -0.95 13.12 -3.06
CA PRO A 102 -0.21 14.36 -3.26
C PRO A 102 0.31 14.91 -1.93
N CYS A 103 1.63 15.21 -1.90
CA CYS A 103 2.24 15.96 -0.81
C CYS A 103 1.88 17.42 -0.99
N GLN A 104 1.27 18.03 0.01
CA GLN A 104 1.09 19.47 0.01
C GLN A 104 2.45 20.16 0.04
N PRO A 105 2.76 21.01 -0.93
CA PRO A 105 3.72 22.04 -0.67
C PRO A 105 3.07 23.00 0.33
N PHE A 106 3.54 23.03 1.56
CA PHE A 106 3.46 24.24 2.34
C PHE A 106 4.30 25.30 1.60
N SER A 107 3.74 25.85 0.51
CA SER A 107 4.41 26.89 -0.23
C SER A 107 4.44 28.12 0.67
N VAL A 108 5.64 28.50 1.05
CA VAL A 108 5.95 29.73 1.82
C VAL A 108 5.45 31.00 1.08
N ALA A 109 5.00 30.87 -0.18
CA ALA A 109 4.60 31.97 -1.05
C ALA A 109 3.11 31.99 -1.44
N GLY A 110 2.27 31.05 -0.98
CA GLY A 110 0.84 31.01 -1.32
C GLY A 110 -0.04 31.04 -0.07
N LYS A 111 -1.24 31.61 -0.19
CA LYS A 111 -2.25 31.68 0.87
C LYS A 111 -2.32 30.33 1.61
N GLN A 112 -2.01 30.32 2.88
CA GLN A 112 -2.10 29.14 3.76
C GLN A 112 -3.58 28.72 3.86
N LEU A 113 -4.01 27.83 3.00
CA LEU A 113 -5.37 27.24 3.06
C LEU A 113 -5.46 26.16 4.13
N GLY A 114 -4.31 25.73 4.73
CA GLY A 114 -4.27 24.75 5.80
C GLY A 114 -5.08 23.49 5.48
N ASP A 115 -5.90 23.02 6.43
CA ASP A 115 -6.76 21.85 6.32
C ASP A 115 -7.88 21.97 5.25
N LYS A 116 -8.06 23.16 4.65
CA LYS A 116 -9.05 23.41 3.59
C LYS A 116 -8.48 23.25 2.18
N ASP A 117 -7.20 22.90 2.03
CA ASP A 117 -6.64 22.65 0.70
C ASP A 117 -7.17 21.31 0.17
N PRO A 118 -7.87 21.31 -0.99
CA PRO A 118 -8.43 20.09 -1.58
C PRO A 118 -7.36 19.01 -1.90
N ARG A 119 -6.10 19.38 -1.88
CA ARG A 119 -4.96 18.46 -2.07
C ARG A 119 -4.51 17.78 -0.78
N HIS A 120 -5.05 18.14 0.40
CA HIS A 120 -4.74 17.51 1.68
C HIS A 120 -5.52 16.21 1.83
N LEU A 121 -5.01 15.12 1.22
CA LEU A 121 -5.71 13.84 1.17
C LEU A 121 -5.30 12.86 2.29
N TRP A 122 -4.30 13.19 3.10
CA TRP A 122 -3.89 12.29 4.19
C TRP A 122 -5.02 11.94 5.17
N PRO A 123 -5.88 12.88 5.62
CA PRO A 123 -6.99 12.52 6.51
C PRO A 123 -7.95 11.48 5.91
N ASP A 124 -8.20 11.55 4.59
CA ASP A 124 -9.05 10.59 3.89
C ASP A 124 -8.35 9.25 3.71
N VAL A 125 -7.05 9.24 3.36
CA VAL A 125 -6.23 8.02 3.33
C VAL A 125 -6.25 7.36 4.71
N PHE A 126 -5.99 8.11 5.77
CA PHE A 126 -5.98 7.60 7.14
C PHE A 126 -7.35 7.06 7.58
N ARG A 127 -8.44 7.74 7.22
CA ARG A 127 -9.81 7.26 7.45
C ARG A 127 -10.02 5.89 6.81
N VAL A 128 -9.66 5.72 5.55
CA VAL A 128 -9.81 4.45 4.83
C VAL A 128 -8.92 3.36 5.45
N VAL A 129 -7.67 3.67 5.81
CA VAL A 129 -6.79 2.72 6.54
C VAL A 129 -7.46 2.24 7.84
N ARG A 130 -8.03 3.15 8.62
CA ARG A 130 -8.72 2.81 9.89
C ARG A 130 -9.99 1.99 9.66
N GLU A 131 -10.74 2.26 8.60
CA GLU A 131 -11.96 1.54 8.24
C GLU A 131 -11.66 0.10 7.82
N ILE A 132 -10.63 -0.10 7.00
CA ILE A 132 -10.24 -1.40 6.44
C ILE A 132 -9.38 -2.20 7.42
N ASP A 133 -8.46 -1.53 8.13
CA ASP A 133 -7.50 -2.11 9.07
C ASP A 133 -6.66 -3.23 8.43
N PRO A 134 -5.96 -2.95 7.31
CA PRO A 134 -5.20 -3.96 6.59
C PRO A 134 -3.92 -4.33 7.36
N PRO A 135 -3.37 -5.55 7.19
CA PRO A 135 -2.10 -5.95 7.78
C PRO A 135 -0.92 -5.10 7.34
N LEU A 136 -0.97 -4.52 6.13
CA LEU A 136 0.11 -3.76 5.52
C LEU A 136 -0.40 -2.49 4.85
N CYS A 137 0.41 -1.42 4.94
CA CYS A 137 0.27 -0.22 4.12
C CYS A 137 1.60 0.09 3.46
N PHE A 138 1.56 0.49 2.20
CA PHE A 138 2.73 0.93 1.45
C PHE A 138 2.43 2.28 0.79
N PHE A 139 3.13 3.32 1.23
CA PHE A 139 2.92 4.68 0.77
C PHE A 139 4.16 5.22 0.06
N GLU A 140 3.94 5.94 -1.02
CA GLU A 140 4.96 6.67 -1.76
C GLU A 140 4.68 8.18 -1.66
N ASN A 141 5.73 8.97 -1.54
CA ASN A 141 5.62 10.41 -1.58
C ASN A 141 6.97 11.05 -1.96
N VAL A 142 6.95 12.33 -2.31
CA VAL A 142 8.17 13.08 -2.64
C VAL A 142 9.08 13.28 -1.42
N PRO A 143 10.42 13.40 -1.60
CA PRO A 143 11.36 13.56 -0.47
C PRO A 143 11.04 14.72 0.46
N GLY A 144 10.43 15.80 -0.04
CA GLY A 144 9.98 16.94 0.76
C GLY A 144 8.96 16.60 1.85
N HIS A 145 8.21 15.52 1.66
CA HIS A 145 7.21 15.03 2.62
C HIS A 145 7.85 14.64 3.97
N LEU A 146 9.07 14.13 3.97
CA LEU A 146 9.79 13.78 5.21
C LEU A 146 9.93 14.96 6.17
N ARG A 147 9.97 16.19 5.64
CA ARG A 147 10.09 17.42 6.46
C ARG A 147 8.75 18.02 6.86
N LEU A 148 7.71 17.86 6.02
CA LEU A 148 6.49 18.68 6.11
C LEU A 148 5.22 17.90 6.49
N GLY A 149 5.19 16.58 6.41
CA GLY A 149 3.96 15.82 6.69
C GLY A 149 4.19 14.45 7.31
N PHE A 150 5.39 13.91 7.18
CA PHE A 150 5.68 12.54 7.60
C PHE A 150 5.47 12.33 9.11
N GLN A 151 5.74 13.33 9.96
CA GLN A 151 5.53 13.19 11.40
C GLN A 151 4.07 12.89 11.74
N GLN A 152 3.13 13.56 11.07
CA GLN A 152 1.69 13.32 11.25
C GLN A 152 1.31 11.91 10.77
N VAL A 153 1.76 11.53 9.58
CA VAL A 153 1.54 10.18 9.03
C VAL A 153 2.07 9.11 9.96
N HIS A 154 3.31 9.30 10.46
CA HIS A 154 3.93 8.37 11.41
C HIS A 154 3.12 8.26 12.71
N HIS A 155 2.71 9.40 13.30
CA HIS A 155 1.92 9.44 14.52
C HIS A 155 0.59 8.70 14.34
N ASP A 156 -0.14 9.01 13.28
CA ASP A 156 -1.45 8.44 13.00
C ASP A 156 -1.39 6.92 12.80
N LEU A 157 -0.45 6.45 11.99
CA LEU A 157 -0.27 5.01 11.77
C LEU A 157 0.16 4.29 13.06
N ARG A 158 1.03 4.91 13.87
CA ARG A 158 1.42 4.36 15.17
C ARG A 158 0.22 4.26 16.13
N SER A 159 -0.69 5.21 16.08
CA SER A 159 -1.93 5.18 16.90
C SER A 159 -2.84 3.99 16.57
N LEU A 160 -2.77 3.48 15.34
CA LEU A 160 -3.46 2.26 14.92
C LEU A 160 -2.65 0.96 15.17
N GLY A 161 -1.45 1.06 15.76
CA GLY A 161 -0.62 -0.10 16.09
C GLY A 161 0.39 -0.50 15.00
N TYR A 162 0.47 0.20 13.87
CA TYR A 162 1.44 -0.11 12.82
C TYR A 162 2.88 0.16 13.26
N ARG A 163 3.80 -0.68 12.80
CA ARG A 163 5.24 -0.38 12.81
C ARG A 163 5.59 0.35 11.53
N VAL A 164 6.02 1.62 11.66
CA VAL A 164 6.31 2.47 10.51
C VAL A 164 7.81 2.45 10.21
N LYS A 165 8.16 2.25 8.95
CA LYS A 165 9.51 2.43 8.40
C LYS A 165 9.44 3.40 7.23
N ALA A 166 10.42 4.29 7.11
CA ALA A 166 10.57 5.19 5.98
C ALA A 166 11.97 5.07 5.41
N GLY A 167 12.11 5.32 4.11
CA GLY A 167 13.37 5.33 3.38
C GLY A 167 13.30 6.23 2.16
N LEU A 168 14.48 6.56 1.61
CA LEU A 168 14.63 7.23 0.32
C LEU A 168 15.13 6.19 -0.67
N PHE A 169 14.55 6.19 -1.88
CA PHE A 169 14.88 5.27 -2.97
C PHE A 169 15.30 6.06 -4.20
#